data_6c3fc6fefd49fa431b995ed44d78f7f4
#
_entry.id   6c3fc6fefd49fa431b995ed44d78f7f4
#
_cell.length_a   1.000
_cell.length_b   1.000
_cell.length_c   1.000
_cell.angle_alpha   90.00
_cell.angle_beta   90.00
_cell.angle_gamma   90.00
#
_symmetry.space_group_name_H-M   'P 1'
#
loop_
_entity.id
_entity.type
_entity.pdbx_description
1 polymer ?
#
loop_
_entity_poly.entity_id
_entity_poly.type
_entity_poly.pdbx_seq_one_letter_code
_entity_poly.pdbx_strand_id
1 'polypeptide(L)'
;MKVPDIGDFKNIEVIEVLVKPGDTVAKEQSLITLESDKATMEIPSPGAGKVQSIKVKVGDKVSQGTPILVLDSAAEEKPKKETTPPATPSPLDRGAAPAKGEYDCDVVVIGAGPGGYSAAFRAADLGLRTVLVERYPVLGGVCLNVGCIPSKALLHTAAVMDAARALADHGVAFGEPKVDLAKLRAFKEKVVGKLTGGLSAMAKMRKVTVMTGMAKFSDKNTLDVAGKKLRFANAIIAVGSQAAKLPFLPQDPRIVDSTGALELKGVPKKMLIIGGGIIGLEMGTVYSTLGTRLDVVEMMDGLMLGADRDLVAVWQKMNAKRFDNVMLGTKTTKVEAAKDGLKVSFEGKPAQSYDAILVSVGRAPNGKNIGADKAGVNVDARGFITVDSQMRTNVPNIFAIGDVAGNPMLAHKAVHEGHVAAEAAAGQKSHFDARVIPSVAYTDPEIAWVGVTEDEAKKSGTAIGVAKFPWSASGRAIANARDEGFTKLIFDSETHRVVGAGIVGTGAGDLISELALAVEMGADATDIGKTIHPHPTTSESVGMAAELFEGVCTDMPPTKKK
;
A
#
# COMPACT_ATOMS: atom_id res chain seq x y z
N MET A 1 47.03 -7.82 2.21
CA MET A 1 45.63 -8.12 2.46
C MET A 1 45.44 -9.56 2.86
N LYS A 2 44.47 -9.88 3.74
CA LYS A 2 44.19 -11.25 4.23
C LYS A 2 42.71 -11.57 4.03
N VAL A 3 42.36 -12.88 3.99
CA VAL A 3 40.96 -13.34 4.01
C VAL A 3 40.29 -12.77 5.26
N PRO A 4 39.15 -12.03 5.12
CA PRO A 4 38.41 -11.50 6.26
C PRO A 4 37.74 -12.61 7.09
N ASP A 5 36.91 -12.24 8.04
CA ASP A 5 36.06 -13.20 8.75
C ASP A 5 35.03 -13.75 7.77
N ILE A 6 35.08 -15.07 7.56
CA ILE A 6 34.19 -15.83 6.67
C ILE A 6 33.33 -16.83 7.45
N GLY A 7 33.15 -16.60 8.76
CA GLY A 7 32.42 -17.50 9.67
C GLY A 7 33.19 -18.78 9.97
N ASP A 8 32.47 -19.85 10.28
CA ASP A 8 33.05 -21.14 10.72
C ASP A 8 33.72 -21.96 9.60
N PHE A 9 33.93 -21.37 8.42
CA PHE A 9 34.51 -22.06 7.26
C PHE A 9 36.05 -22.09 7.33
N LYS A 10 36.63 -23.27 7.11
CA LYS A 10 38.08 -23.51 7.06
C LYS A 10 38.46 -24.29 5.81
N ASN A 11 39.63 -24.04 5.25
CA ASN A 11 40.18 -24.74 4.07
C ASN A 11 39.28 -24.66 2.83
N ILE A 12 38.79 -23.46 2.51
CA ILE A 12 37.93 -23.22 1.34
C ILE A 12 38.79 -23.04 0.11
N GLU A 13 38.38 -23.62 -1.01
CA GLU A 13 39.11 -23.58 -2.27
C GLU A 13 38.92 -22.25 -3.00
N VAL A 14 40.01 -21.69 -3.52
CA VAL A 14 39.99 -20.53 -4.42
C VAL A 14 39.64 -21.03 -5.83
N ILE A 15 38.47 -20.68 -6.32
CA ILE A 15 38.02 -21.09 -7.67
C ILE A 15 38.36 -20.06 -8.74
N GLU A 16 38.55 -18.79 -8.35
CA GLU A 16 38.87 -17.73 -9.29
C GLU A 16 39.73 -16.64 -8.64
N VAL A 17 40.65 -16.05 -9.43
CA VAL A 17 41.44 -14.87 -9.05
C VAL A 17 41.12 -13.78 -10.06
N LEU A 18 40.43 -12.73 -9.61
CA LEU A 18 39.83 -11.70 -10.46
C LEU A 18 40.76 -10.53 -10.79
N VAL A 19 41.98 -10.52 -10.25
CA VAL A 19 42.96 -9.43 -10.39
C VAL A 19 44.34 -9.96 -10.74
N LYS A 20 45.19 -9.11 -11.34
CA LYS A 20 46.57 -9.42 -11.72
C LYS A 20 47.56 -8.43 -11.07
N PRO A 21 48.84 -8.80 -10.86
CA PRO A 21 49.85 -7.83 -10.47
C PRO A 21 49.93 -6.66 -11.44
N GLY A 22 49.85 -5.44 -10.92
CA GLY A 22 49.80 -4.20 -11.70
C GLY A 22 48.41 -3.57 -11.83
N ASP A 23 47.35 -4.32 -11.54
CA ASP A 23 45.96 -3.81 -11.60
C ASP A 23 45.72 -2.78 -10.49
N THR A 24 44.93 -1.76 -10.80
CA THR A 24 44.42 -0.81 -9.81
C THR A 24 43.03 -1.28 -9.38
N VAL A 25 42.85 -1.50 -8.08
CA VAL A 25 41.59 -1.96 -7.50
C VAL A 25 40.95 -0.85 -6.65
N ALA A 26 39.64 -0.76 -6.73
CA ALA A 26 38.84 0.11 -5.88
C ALA A 26 38.53 -0.57 -4.53
N LYS A 27 38.12 0.22 -3.53
CA LYS A 27 37.53 -0.34 -2.30
C LYS A 27 36.25 -1.14 -2.66
N GLU A 28 36.04 -2.28 -1.99
CA GLU A 28 34.93 -3.22 -2.21
C GLU A 28 34.94 -3.95 -3.57
N GLN A 29 35.97 -3.79 -4.40
CA GLN A 29 36.12 -4.57 -5.63
C GLN A 29 36.50 -6.02 -5.30
N SER A 30 35.83 -7.00 -5.91
CA SER A 30 36.09 -8.43 -5.73
C SER A 30 37.49 -8.81 -6.24
N LEU A 31 38.22 -9.58 -5.44
CA LEU A 31 39.60 -9.94 -5.71
C LEU A 31 39.80 -11.41 -6.01
N ILE A 32 39.14 -12.28 -5.27
CA ILE A 32 39.12 -13.73 -5.45
C ILE A 32 37.74 -14.27 -5.14
N THR A 33 37.40 -15.41 -5.74
CA THR A 33 36.17 -16.18 -5.46
C THR A 33 36.54 -17.48 -4.74
N LEU A 34 35.85 -17.75 -3.63
CA LEU A 34 35.99 -18.97 -2.83
C LEU A 34 34.74 -19.84 -2.98
N GLU A 35 34.91 -21.17 -3.03
CA GLU A 35 33.80 -22.12 -3.09
C GLU A 35 33.84 -23.12 -1.93
N SER A 36 32.75 -23.19 -1.19
CA SER A 36 32.52 -24.18 -0.14
C SER A 36 31.40 -25.14 -0.56
N ASP A 37 31.24 -26.25 0.12
CA ASP A 37 30.18 -27.25 -0.13
C ASP A 37 28.74 -26.66 -0.06
N LYS A 38 28.58 -25.41 0.40
CA LYS A 38 27.26 -24.77 0.61
C LYS A 38 27.10 -23.41 -0.08
N ALA A 39 28.15 -22.73 -0.47
CA ALA A 39 28.09 -21.39 -1.06
C ALA A 39 29.38 -20.98 -1.76
N THR A 40 29.24 -20.14 -2.78
CA THR A 40 30.32 -19.38 -3.42
C THR A 40 30.38 -17.99 -2.81
N MET A 41 31.58 -17.49 -2.47
CA MET A 41 31.80 -16.20 -1.82
C MET A 41 32.88 -15.42 -2.53
N GLU A 42 32.64 -14.14 -2.80
CA GLU A 42 33.65 -13.23 -3.30
C GLU A 42 34.30 -12.45 -2.15
N ILE A 43 35.62 -12.29 -2.20
CA ILE A 43 36.38 -11.54 -1.18
C ILE A 43 36.71 -10.15 -1.72
N PRO A 44 36.10 -9.08 -1.16
CA PRO A 44 36.28 -7.71 -1.62
C PRO A 44 37.54 -7.08 -1.08
N SER A 45 38.05 -6.06 -1.79
CA SER A 45 39.18 -5.25 -1.34
C SER A 45 38.80 -4.28 -0.19
N PRO A 46 39.53 -4.24 0.91
CA PRO A 46 39.24 -3.33 2.02
C PRO A 46 39.60 -1.86 1.71
N GLY A 47 40.31 -1.61 0.62
CA GLY A 47 40.74 -0.26 0.22
C GLY A 47 41.16 -0.20 -1.24
N ALA A 48 41.24 1.01 -1.78
CA ALA A 48 41.79 1.25 -3.11
C ALA A 48 43.32 1.16 -3.11
N GLY A 49 43.89 0.64 -4.19
CA GLY A 49 45.35 0.55 -4.32
C GLY A 49 45.80 -0.22 -5.57
N LYS A 50 47.12 -0.28 -5.81
CA LYS A 50 47.67 -1.06 -6.91
C LYS A 50 48.16 -2.43 -6.42
N VAL A 51 47.74 -3.50 -7.10
CA VAL A 51 48.14 -4.87 -6.77
C VAL A 51 49.65 -5.05 -7.05
N GLN A 52 50.44 -5.24 -6.00
CA GLN A 52 51.88 -5.51 -6.15
C GLN A 52 52.18 -6.99 -6.41
N SER A 53 51.54 -7.86 -5.66
CA SER A 53 51.74 -9.32 -5.82
C SER A 53 50.52 -10.08 -5.29
N ILE A 54 50.20 -11.20 -5.93
CA ILE A 54 49.17 -12.14 -5.50
C ILE A 54 49.84 -13.30 -4.78
N LYS A 55 49.28 -13.74 -3.66
CA LYS A 55 49.82 -14.79 -2.79
C LYS A 55 49.07 -16.11 -2.85
N VAL A 56 47.94 -16.13 -3.60
CA VAL A 56 47.08 -17.31 -3.79
C VAL A 56 46.85 -17.55 -5.29
N LYS A 57 46.56 -18.77 -5.66
CA LYS A 57 46.19 -19.20 -7.02
C LYS A 57 44.95 -20.06 -6.97
N VAL A 58 44.32 -20.26 -8.11
CA VAL A 58 43.18 -21.18 -8.25
C VAL A 58 43.59 -22.60 -7.81
N GLY A 59 42.78 -23.24 -6.99
CA GLY A 59 43.03 -24.53 -6.35
C GLY A 59 43.67 -24.44 -4.95
N ASP A 60 44.13 -23.30 -4.52
CA ASP A 60 44.65 -23.13 -3.15
C ASP A 60 43.53 -23.17 -2.12
N LYS A 61 43.78 -23.77 -0.96
CA LYS A 61 42.86 -23.78 0.19
C LYS A 61 43.23 -22.68 1.18
N VAL A 62 42.24 -21.82 1.44
CA VAL A 62 42.42 -20.67 2.33
C VAL A 62 41.44 -20.71 3.51
N SER A 63 41.83 -20.04 4.59
CA SER A 63 41.01 -19.84 5.81
C SER A 63 41.11 -18.38 6.22
N GLN A 64 40.29 -17.93 7.15
CA GLN A 64 40.38 -16.60 7.75
C GLN A 64 41.83 -16.24 8.12
N GLY A 65 42.28 -15.04 7.73
CA GLY A 65 43.63 -14.57 7.99
C GLY A 65 44.70 -15.00 6.98
N THR A 66 44.40 -15.88 6.01
CA THR A 66 45.33 -16.29 4.94
C THR A 66 45.67 -15.08 4.06
N PRO A 67 46.98 -14.77 3.79
CA PRO A 67 47.34 -13.69 2.91
C PRO A 67 46.91 -13.93 1.46
N ILE A 68 46.16 -13.00 0.87
CA ILE A 68 45.67 -13.08 -0.52
C ILE A 68 46.57 -12.35 -1.49
N LEU A 69 46.86 -11.10 -1.19
CA LEU A 69 47.67 -10.23 -2.06
C LEU A 69 48.29 -9.04 -1.27
N VAL A 70 49.23 -8.33 -1.91
CA VAL A 70 49.82 -7.10 -1.40
C VAL A 70 49.33 -5.93 -2.25
N LEU A 71 48.72 -4.93 -1.59
CA LEU A 71 48.31 -3.67 -2.20
C LEU A 71 49.30 -2.57 -1.80
N ASP A 72 49.65 -1.71 -2.74
CA ASP A 72 50.36 -0.48 -2.50
C ASP A 72 49.31 0.64 -2.33
N SER A 73 49.26 1.27 -1.17
CA SER A 73 48.39 2.41 -0.91
C SER A 73 49.03 3.67 -1.49
N ALA A 74 48.65 4.04 -2.72
CA ALA A 74 49.05 5.31 -3.31
C ALA A 74 48.34 6.46 -2.60
N ALA A 75 49.15 7.50 -2.22
CA ALA A 75 48.64 8.77 -1.73
C ALA A 75 47.72 9.43 -2.78
N GLU A 76 46.69 10.10 -2.28
CA GLU A 76 45.66 10.76 -3.07
C GLU A 76 46.20 11.73 -4.12
N GLU A 77 46.10 11.43 -5.40
CA GLU A 77 46.13 12.41 -6.49
C GLU A 77 44.68 12.71 -6.95
N LYS A 78 44.37 14.02 -7.02
CA LYS A 78 43.07 14.54 -7.44
C LYS A 78 42.81 14.21 -8.92
N PRO A 79 41.67 13.57 -9.29
CA PRO A 79 41.36 13.29 -10.69
C PRO A 79 40.75 14.49 -11.40
N LYS A 80 41.13 14.64 -12.67
CA LYS A 80 40.50 15.51 -13.69
C LYS A 80 39.06 15.01 -14.00
N LYS A 81 38.17 16.00 -14.26
CA LYS A 81 36.79 15.82 -14.63
C LYS A 81 36.60 14.88 -15.82
N GLU A 82 35.91 13.77 -15.62
CA GLU A 82 35.14 13.06 -16.63
C GLU A 82 33.72 12.76 -16.08
N THR A 83 32.75 12.78 -16.98
CA THR A 83 31.31 12.80 -16.73
C THR A 83 30.80 11.59 -15.95
N THR A 84 30.15 11.88 -14.83
CA THR A 84 29.65 10.94 -13.81
C THR A 84 28.28 10.37 -14.14
N PRO A 85 28.01 9.07 -13.85
CA PRO A 85 26.66 8.59 -13.57
C PRO A 85 26.17 9.15 -12.21
N PRO A 86 24.86 9.24 -11.96
CA PRO A 86 24.35 9.98 -10.80
C PRO A 86 24.79 9.38 -9.48
N ALA A 87 25.45 10.23 -8.69
CA ALA A 87 25.98 9.92 -7.37
C ALA A 87 24.88 9.66 -6.34
N THR A 88 25.10 8.66 -5.49
CA THR A 88 24.46 8.55 -4.17
C THR A 88 24.65 9.88 -3.42
N PRO A 89 23.61 10.49 -2.86
CA PRO A 89 23.74 11.81 -2.24
C PRO A 89 24.65 11.76 -1.02
N SER A 90 25.73 12.52 -1.09
CA SER A 90 26.57 12.93 0.05
C SER A 90 25.71 13.60 1.13
N PRO A 91 26.11 13.60 2.42
CA PRO A 91 25.41 14.38 3.43
C PRO A 91 25.35 15.83 2.98
N LEU A 92 24.16 16.27 2.60
CA LEU A 92 23.88 17.62 2.11
C LEU A 92 24.36 18.67 3.12
N ASP A 93 24.99 19.71 2.59
CA ASP A 93 25.18 20.99 3.25
C ASP A 93 23.89 21.35 4.01
N ARG A 94 23.94 21.23 5.33
CA ARG A 94 22.83 21.57 6.20
C ARG A 94 22.65 23.07 6.08
N GLY A 95 21.64 23.49 5.35
CA GLY A 95 21.13 24.84 5.56
C GLY A 95 20.97 25.04 7.07
N ALA A 96 21.52 26.14 7.59
CA ALA A 96 21.70 26.37 9.02
C ALA A 96 20.48 25.87 9.80
N ALA A 97 20.68 24.83 10.62
CA ALA A 97 19.66 24.39 11.55
C ALA A 97 19.25 25.61 12.41
N PRO A 98 17.94 25.85 12.61
CA PRO A 98 17.50 26.96 13.45
C PRO A 98 18.20 26.90 14.79
N ALA A 99 18.61 28.04 15.33
CA ALA A 99 19.42 28.17 16.54
C ALA A 99 18.81 27.29 17.66
N LYS A 100 19.65 26.46 18.30
CA LYS A 100 19.23 25.63 19.44
C LYS A 100 18.57 26.52 20.49
N GLY A 101 17.24 26.39 20.67
CA GLY A 101 16.47 27.12 21.68
C GLY A 101 15.19 27.81 21.18
N GLU A 102 15.01 28.01 19.87
CA GLU A 102 13.81 28.67 19.34
C GLU A 102 12.59 27.76 19.29
N TYR A 103 12.79 26.45 18.97
CA TYR A 103 11.74 25.45 18.84
C TYR A 103 12.00 24.20 19.69
N ASP A 104 10.91 23.57 20.17
CA ASP A 104 10.97 22.33 20.94
C ASP A 104 11.35 21.13 20.04
N CYS A 105 10.93 21.18 18.75
CA CYS A 105 11.29 20.19 17.72
C CYS A 105 11.47 20.83 16.34
N ASP A 106 12.16 20.14 15.46
CA ASP A 106 12.37 20.56 14.08
C ASP A 106 11.15 20.21 13.23
N VAL A 107 10.53 19.04 13.47
CA VAL A 107 9.30 18.59 12.81
C VAL A 107 8.33 18.04 13.84
N VAL A 108 7.09 18.53 13.80
CA VAL A 108 5.96 17.88 14.47
C VAL A 108 5.05 17.24 13.42
N VAL A 109 4.66 15.98 13.64
CA VAL A 109 3.68 15.28 12.82
C VAL A 109 2.40 15.09 13.61
N ILE A 110 1.26 15.50 13.04
CA ILE A 110 -0.06 15.48 13.71
C ILE A 110 -0.88 14.33 13.15
N GLY A 111 -1.02 13.27 13.93
CA GLY A 111 -1.68 12.01 13.56
C GLY A 111 -0.70 10.92 13.21
N ALA A 112 -0.88 9.72 13.79
CA ALA A 112 -0.01 8.56 13.64
C ALA A 112 -0.61 7.46 12.75
N GLY A 113 -1.40 7.82 11.74
CA GLY A 113 -1.79 6.92 10.66
C GLY A 113 -0.62 6.58 9.74
N PRO A 114 -0.82 5.78 8.65
CA PRO A 114 0.25 5.34 7.76
C PRO A 114 1.14 6.47 7.23
N GLY A 115 0.57 7.55 6.75
CA GLY A 115 1.36 8.72 6.33
C GLY A 115 2.09 9.38 7.49
N GLY A 116 1.43 9.51 8.66
CA GLY A 116 2.00 10.21 9.80
C GLY A 116 3.20 9.50 10.43
N TYR A 117 3.10 8.20 10.73
CA TYR A 117 4.26 7.49 11.26
C TYR A 117 5.38 7.37 10.21
N SER A 118 5.06 7.22 8.92
CA SER A 118 6.06 7.18 7.87
C SER A 118 6.80 8.52 7.74
N ALA A 119 6.09 9.64 7.77
CA ALA A 119 6.68 10.98 7.79
C ALA A 119 7.57 11.20 9.02
N ALA A 120 7.09 10.80 10.22
CA ALA A 120 7.84 10.95 11.45
C ALA A 120 9.12 10.11 11.47
N PHE A 121 9.05 8.87 10.97
CA PHE A 121 10.22 7.99 10.89
C PHE A 121 11.22 8.51 9.85
N ARG A 122 10.75 8.93 8.68
CA ARG A 122 11.61 9.52 7.65
C ARG A 122 12.30 10.81 8.13
N ALA A 123 11.55 11.70 8.80
CA ALA A 123 12.11 12.92 9.37
C ALA A 123 13.21 12.62 10.43
N ALA A 124 12.98 11.63 11.29
CA ALA A 124 13.96 11.18 12.28
C ALA A 124 15.20 10.55 11.62
N ASP A 125 15.02 9.71 10.57
CA ASP A 125 16.12 9.11 9.81
C ASP A 125 16.97 10.18 9.07
N LEU A 126 16.37 11.32 8.74
CA LEU A 126 17.05 12.50 8.21
C LEU A 126 17.75 13.35 9.29
N GLY A 127 17.67 12.93 10.56
CA GLY A 127 18.34 13.58 11.69
C GLY A 127 17.59 14.75 12.31
N LEU A 128 16.30 14.93 11.98
CA LEU A 128 15.46 15.97 12.56
C LEU A 128 14.92 15.56 13.94
N ARG A 129 14.88 16.50 14.90
CA ARG A 129 14.20 16.30 16.19
C ARG A 129 12.69 16.21 15.93
N THR A 130 12.16 14.99 15.99
CA THR A 130 10.79 14.71 15.55
C THR A 130 9.87 14.39 16.72
N VAL A 131 8.70 15.07 16.74
CA VAL A 131 7.59 14.76 17.63
C VAL A 131 6.41 14.24 16.82
N LEU A 132 5.88 13.09 17.21
CA LEU A 132 4.66 12.49 16.63
C LEU A 132 3.52 12.62 17.63
N VAL A 133 2.47 13.36 17.26
CA VAL A 133 1.30 13.59 18.12
C VAL A 133 0.15 12.67 17.68
N GLU A 134 -0.38 11.87 18.59
CA GLU A 134 -1.53 11.01 18.34
C GLU A 134 -2.59 11.18 19.43
N ARG A 135 -3.84 11.32 19.03
CA ARG A 135 -4.96 11.50 19.98
C ARG A 135 -5.30 10.24 20.77
N TYR A 136 -4.98 9.09 20.25
CA TYR A 136 -5.21 7.80 20.88
C TYR A 136 -3.92 7.25 21.53
N PRO A 137 -4.02 6.31 22.48
CA PRO A 137 -2.83 5.76 23.16
C PRO A 137 -2.02 4.81 22.29
N VAL A 138 -2.48 4.48 21.08
CA VAL A 138 -1.82 3.55 20.15
C VAL A 138 -1.57 4.20 18.80
N LEU A 139 -0.41 3.89 18.21
CA LEU A 139 -0.05 4.34 16.85
C LEU A 139 -0.76 3.50 15.78
N GLY A 140 -0.70 3.94 14.51
CA GLY A 140 -1.23 3.20 13.37
C GLY A 140 -2.50 3.78 12.76
N GLY A 141 -3.14 4.75 13.45
CA GLY A 141 -4.34 5.44 12.98
C GLY A 141 -5.51 4.50 12.67
N VAL A 142 -6.42 4.95 11.79
CA VAL A 142 -7.59 4.16 11.36
C VAL A 142 -7.16 2.87 10.67
N CYS A 143 -6.18 2.92 9.77
CA CYS A 143 -5.77 1.78 8.95
C CYS A 143 -5.40 0.55 9.79
N LEU A 144 -4.49 0.71 10.77
CA LEU A 144 -4.01 -0.43 11.55
C LEU A 144 -5.00 -0.86 12.64
N ASN A 145 -5.70 0.09 13.25
CA ASN A 145 -6.50 -0.20 14.43
C ASN A 145 -7.95 -0.57 14.11
N VAL A 146 -8.59 0.12 13.16
CA VAL A 146 -10.03 0.00 12.87
C VAL A 146 -10.36 0.09 11.37
N GLY A 147 -9.45 -0.32 10.51
CA GLY A 147 -9.58 -0.23 9.05
C GLY A 147 -8.94 -1.41 8.32
N CYS A 148 -7.88 -1.13 7.55
CA CYS A 148 -7.25 -2.07 6.61
C CYS A 148 -6.83 -3.39 7.27
N ILE A 149 -6.13 -3.33 8.39
CA ILE A 149 -5.55 -4.54 9.00
C ILE A 149 -6.61 -5.45 9.62
N PRO A 150 -7.51 -4.96 10.50
CA PRO A 150 -8.55 -5.83 11.03
C PRO A 150 -9.51 -6.34 9.95
N SER A 151 -9.79 -5.56 8.88
CA SER A 151 -10.63 -6.04 7.79
C SER A 151 -9.97 -7.18 7.02
N LYS A 152 -8.67 -7.07 6.70
CA LYS A 152 -7.92 -8.13 5.98
C LYS A 152 -7.76 -9.40 6.81
N ALA A 153 -7.61 -9.28 8.13
CA ALA A 153 -7.61 -10.43 9.04
C ALA A 153 -8.95 -11.19 9.01
N LEU A 154 -10.08 -10.46 8.99
CA LEU A 154 -11.41 -11.07 8.92
C LEU A 154 -11.71 -11.60 7.51
N LEU A 155 -11.34 -10.88 6.44
CA LEU A 155 -11.51 -11.32 5.05
C LEU A 155 -10.71 -12.60 4.77
N HIS A 156 -9.47 -12.69 5.27
CA HIS A 156 -8.69 -13.93 5.17
C HIS A 156 -9.41 -15.11 5.83
N THR A 157 -9.95 -14.92 7.04
CA THR A 157 -10.72 -15.97 7.71
C THR A 157 -11.96 -16.36 6.90
N ALA A 158 -12.67 -15.39 6.33
CA ALA A 158 -13.84 -15.64 5.47
C ALA A 158 -13.43 -16.42 4.22
N ALA A 159 -12.35 -16.02 3.55
CA ALA A 159 -11.83 -16.70 2.36
C ALA A 159 -11.47 -18.17 2.64
N VAL A 160 -10.84 -18.47 3.78
CA VAL A 160 -10.51 -19.85 4.19
C VAL A 160 -11.79 -20.67 4.44
N MET A 161 -12.81 -20.08 5.07
CA MET A 161 -14.08 -20.76 5.31
C MET A 161 -14.80 -21.08 3.98
N ASP A 162 -14.83 -20.13 3.06
CA ASP A 162 -15.47 -20.31 1.75
C ASP A 162 -14.70 -21.31 0.88
N ALA A 163 -13.35 -21.28 0.91
CA ALA A 163 -12.51 -22.26 0.23
C ALA A 163 -12.71 -23.68 0.79
N ALA A 164 -12.83 -23.81 2.11
CA ALA A 164 -13.11 -25.11 2.74
C ALA A 164 -14.49 -25.68 2.33
N ARG A 165 -15.52 -24.82 2.18
CA ARG A 165 -16.83 -25.25 1.65
C ARG A 165 -16.73 -25.68 0.19
N ALA A 166 -16.00 -24.92 -0.64
CA ALA A 166 -15.83 -25.23 -2.06
C ALA A 166 -15.09 -26.57 -2.31
N LEU A 167 -14.22 -27.01 -1.38
CA LEU A 167 -13.53 -28.29 -1.48
C LEU A 167 -14.47 -29.51 -1.48
N ALA A 168 -15.72 -29.35 -1.05
CA ALA A 168 -16.73 -30.42 -1.16
C ALA A 168 -16.94 -30.85 -2.62
N ASP A 169 -16.88 -29.92 -3.57
CA ASP A 169 -16.97 -30.19 -5.01
C ASP A 169 -15.74 -30.96 -5.53
N HIS A 170 -14.61 -30.92 -4.80
CA HIS A 170 -13.39 -31.69 -5.10
C HIS A 170 -13.34 -33.03 -4.35
N GLY A 171 -14.42 -33.41 -3.66
CA GLY A 171 -14.49 -34.67 -2.90
C GLY A 171 -13.95 -34.60 -1.47
N VAL A 172 -13.65 -33.39 -0.94
CA VAL A 172 -13.15 -33.19 0.43
C VAL A 172 -14.15 -32.33 1.22
N ALA A 173 -14.90 -32.95 2.13
CA ALA A 173 -15.90 -32.24 2.94
C ALA A 173 -15.43 -32.04 4.38
N PHE A 174 -15.46 -30.81 4.88
CA PHE A 174 -15.10 -30.45 6.27
C PHE A 174 -16.34 -30.30 7.20
N GLY A 175 -17.56 -30.34 6.67
CA GLY A 175 -18.77 -29.97 7.41
C GLY A 175 -18.87 -28.47 7.68
N GLU A 176 -19.96 -28.04 8.32
CA GLU A 176 -20.16 -26.62 8.64
C GLU A 176 -19.24 -26.15 9.76
N PRO A 177 -18.54 -25.02 9.59
CA PRO A 177 -17.63 -24.51 10.59
C PRO A 177 -18.37 -23.99 11.82
N LYS A 178 -17.88 -24.34 13.02
CA LYS A 178 -18.36 -23.75 14.27
C LYS A 178 -17.52 -22.51 14.59
N VAL A 179 -18.12 -21.33 14.49
CA VAL A 179 -17.44 -20.06 14.69
C VAL A 179 -17.55 -19.62 16.16
N ASP A 180 -16.41 -19.47 16.83
CA ASP A 180 -16.29 -18.81 18.13
C ASP A 180 -15.93 -17.34 17.90
N LEU A 181 -16.91 -16.45 17.97
CA LEU A 181 -16.71 -15.01 17.74
C LEU A 181 -15.73 -14.36 18.73
N ALA A 182 -15.63 -14.87 19.96
CA ALA A 182 -14.71 -14.33 20.95
C ALA A 182 -13.25 -14.62 20.54
N LYS A 183 -12.99 -15.85 20.09
CA LYS A 183 -11.66 -16.24 19.59
C LYS A 183 -11.33 -15.54 18.27
N LEU A 184 -12.29 -15.35 17.37
CA LEU A 184 -12.09 -14.62 16.12
C LEU A 184 -11.73 -13.15 16.38
N ARG A 185 -12.44 -12.48 17.31
CA ARG A 185 -12.07 -11.14 17.76
C ARG A 185 -10.67 -11.10 18.36
N ALA A 186 -10.36 -12.05 19.27
CA ALA A 186 -9.04 -12.12 19.89
C ALA A 186 -7.92 -12.33 18.86
N PHE A 187 -8.14 -13.13 17.83
CA PHE A 187 -7.20 -13.28 16.72
C PHE A 187 -6.99 -11.95 15.99
N LYS A 188 -8.06 -11.26 15.59
CA LYS A 188 -8.02 -9.95 14.95
C LYS A 188 -7.26 -8.93 15.81
N GLU A 189 -7.56 -8.85 17.12
CA GLU A 189 -6.86 -7.93 18.05
C GLU A 189 -5.37 -8.30 18.20
N LYS A 190 -5.02 -9.57 18.19
CA LYS A 190 -3.62 -10.04 18.21
C LYS A 190 -2.86 -9.55 16.97
N VAL A 191 -3.48 -9.61 15.78
CA VAL A 191 -2.87 -9.11 14.53
C VAL A 191 -2.63 -7.60 14.63
N VAL A 192 -3.63 -6.83 15.03
CA VAL A 192 -3.53 -5.38 15.24
C VAL A 192 -2.44 -5.05 16.28
N GLY A 193 -2.46 -5.73 17.44
CA GLY A 193 -1.50 -5.51 18.52
C GLY A 193 -0.05 -5.80 18.12
N LYS A 194 0.20 -6.81 17.27
CA LYS A 194 1.54 -7.11 16.75
C LYS A 194 2.09 -5.95 15.92
N LEU A 195 1.26 -5.36 15.05
CA LEU A 195 1.69 -4.27 14.17
C LEU A 195 1.85 -2.95 14.93
N THR A 196 0.89 -2.59 15.78
CA THR A 196 0.95 -1.34 16.56
C THR A 196 2.07 -1.36 17.61
N GLY A 197 2.34 -2.54 18.20
CA GLY A 197 3.50 -2.75 19.06
C GLY A 197 4.82 -2.58 18.32
N GLY A 198 4.90 -3.08 17.07
CA GLY A 198 6.04 -2.86 16.18
C GLY A 198 6.29 -1.38 15.90
N LEU A 199 5.24 -0.60 15.60
CA LEU A 199 5.36 0.84 15.38
C LEU A 199 5.91 1.57 16.61
N SER A 200 5.45 1.21 17.80
CA SER A 200 5.92 1.81 19.07
C SER A 200 7.41 1.53 19.28
N ALA A 201 7.86 0.30 18.99
CA ALA A 201 9.27 -0.06 19.04
C ALA A 201 10.09 0.72 17.99
N MET A 202 9.60 0.85 16.76
CA MET A 202 10.26 1.60 15.68
C MET A 202 10.37 3.10 15.99
N ALA A 203 9.36 3.70 16.59
CA ALA A 203 9.40 5.09 17.05
C ALA A 203 10.49 5.29 18.11
N LYS A 204 10.57 4.37 19.09
CA LYS A 204 11.61 4.40 20.14
C LYS A 204 13.02 4.24 19.56
N MET A 205 13.24 3.30 18.66
CA MET A 205 14.54 3.07 18.01
C MET A 205 15.03 4.31 17.25
N ARG A 206 14.12 5.03 16.58
CA ARG A 206 14.42 6.29 15.86
C ARG A 206 14.43 7.53 16.75
N LYS A 207 14.23 7.37 18.05
CA LYS A 207 14.16 8.49 19.01
C LYS A 207 13.06 9.52 18.67
N VAL A 208 11.97 9.08 18.03
CA VAL A 208 10.79 9.91 17.82
C VAL A 208 10.07 10.07 19.15
N THR A 209 9.85 11.31 19.57
CA THR A 209 9.06 11.61 20.77
C THR A 209 7.59 11.48 20.43
N VAL A 210 6.90 10.53 21.07
CA VAL A 210 5.45 10.34 20.91
C VAL A 210 4.71 11.11 22.01
N MET A 211 3.79 12.00 21.60
CA MET A 211 2.89 12.72 22.51
C MET A 211 1.45 12.28 22.29
N THR A 212 0.79 11.81 23.36
CA THR A 212 -0.63 11.44 23.29
C THR A 212 -1.50 12.64 23.66
N GLY A 213 -2.45 12.97 22.78
CA GLY A 213 -3.41 14.04 23.01
C GLY A 213 -3.96 14.65 21.72
N MET A 214 -5.09 15.34 21.86
CA MET A 214 -5.66 16.11 20.76
C MET A 214 -4.79 17.33 20.48
N ALA A 215 -4.26 17.46 19.27
CA ALA A 215 -3.48 18.60 18.84
C ALA A 215 -4.37 19.65 18.18
N LYS A 216 -4.13 20.92 18.50
CA LYS A 216 -4.75 22.08 17.83
C LYS A 216 -3.69 23.17 17.63
N PHE A 217 -3.69 23.81 16.48
CA PHE A 217 -2.86 24.99 16.27
C PHE A 217 -3.28 26.12 17.19
N SER A 218 -2.31 26.77 17.81
CA SER A 218 -2.49 28.03 18.56
C SER A 218 -2.05 29.22 17.71
N ASP A 219 -1.02 29.05 16.90
CA ASP A 219 -0.50 29.97 15.89
C ASP A 219 0.30 29.16 14.83
N LYS A 220 1.00 29.85 13.92
CA LYS A 220 1.75 29.24 12.79
C LYS A 220 2.93 28.34 13.18
N ASN A 221 3.39 28.41 14.44
CA ASN A 221 4.55 27.65 14.94
C ASN A 221 4.30 26.98 16.28
N THR A 222 3.07 27.03 16.81
CA THR A 222 2.73 26.47 18.13
C THR A 222 1.48 25.59 18.05
N LEU A 223 1.60 24.37 18.57
CA LEU A 223 0.48 23.47 18.85
C LEU A 223 0.14 23.49 20.34
N ASP A 224 -1.14 23.36 20.63
CA ASP A 224 -1.64 22.92 21.93
C ASP A 224 -1.93 21.42 21.84
N VAL A 225 -1.25 20.61 22.64
CA VAL A 225 -1.45 19.16 22.74
C VAL A 225 -1.96 18.85 24.14
N ALA A 226 -3.27 18.68 24.28
CA ALA A 226 -3.91 18.41 25.57
C ALA A 226 -3.49 19.41 26.67
N GLY A 227 -3.44 20.72 26.37
CA GLY A 227 -3.07 21.80 27.29
C GLY A 227 -1.56 22.09 27.39
N LYS A 228 -0.70 21.31 26.71
CA LYS A 228 0.74 21.56 26.64
C LYS A 228 1.09 22.25 25.32
N LYS A 229 1.82 23.36 25.41
CA LYS A 229 2.34 24.06 24.23
C LYS A 229 3.56 23.34 23.68
N LEU A 230 3.61 23.17 22.37
CA LEU A 230 4.72 22.61 21.62
C LEU A 230 5.09 23.54 20.47
N ARG A 231 6.28 24.12 20.50
CA ARG A 231 6.80 24.99 19.43
C ARG A 231 7.59 24.16 18.42
N PHE A 232 7.33 24.38 17.14
CA PHE A 232 7.93 23.60 16.06
C PHE A 232 8.45 24.50 14.93
N ALA A 233 9.51 24.05 14.25
CA ALA A 233 9.98 24.71 13.03
C ALA A 233 9.07 24.36 11.84
N ASN A 234 8.76 23.08 11.65
CA ASN A 234 7.88 22.56 10.59
C ASN A 234 6.78 21.68 11.17
N ALA A 235 5.59 21.66 10.54
CA ALA A 235 4.50 20.78 10.90
C ALA A 235 4.01 19.96 9.69
N ILE A 236 3.73 18.66 9.90
CA ILE A 236 3.11 17.78 8.90
C ILE A 236 1.73 17.35 9.42
N ILE A 237 0.68 17.80 8.74
CA ILE A 237 -0.72 17.48 9.07
C ILE A 237 -1.07 16.14 8.44
N ALA A 238 -1.22 15.09 9.27
CA ALA A 238 -1.53 13.72 8.87
C ALA A 238 -2.80 13.19 9.57
N VAL A 239 -3.79 14.06 9.78
CA VAL A 239 -4.98 13.81 10.61
C VAL A 239 -6.03 12.90 9.93
N GLY A 240 -5.81 12.54 8.67
CA GLY A 240 -6.62 11.55 7.95
C GLY A 240 -8.09 11.97 7.77
N SER A 241 -8.96 10.96 7.79
CA SER A 241 -10.40 11.08 7.59
C SER A 241 -11.18 10.24 8.60
N GLN A 242 -12.50 10.43 8.61
CA GLN A 242 -13.46 9.64 9.39
C GLN A 242 -14.61 9.16 8.50
N ALA A 243 -15.37 8.14 8.94
CA ALA A 243 -16.58 7.71 8.22
C ALA A 243 -17.57 8.87 8.06
N ALA A 244 -18.11 9.03 6.85
CA ALA A 244 -19.13 10.02 6.57
C ALA A 244 -20.43 9.65 7.31
N LYS A 245 -21.09 10.65 7.90
CA LYS A 245 -22.33 10.48 8.63
C LYS A 245 -23.53 10.89 7.78
N LEU A 246 -24.62 10.14 7.89
CA LEU A 246 -25.91 10.51 7.32
C LEU A 246 -26.77 11.16 8.40
N PRO A 247 -27.10 12.46 8.28
CA PRO A 247 -27.75 13.23 9.37
C PRO A 247 -29.14 12.74 9.77
N PHE A 248 -29.83 12.02 8.87
CA PHE A 248 -31.18 11.51 9.09
C PHE A 248 -31.25 10.17 9.85
N LEU A 249 -30.09 9.56 10.12
CA LEU A 249 -30.06 8.29 10.85
C LEU A 249 -30.26 8.50 12.34
N PRO A 250 -31.10 7.69 13.01
CA PRO A 250 -31.25 7.73 14.44
C PRO A 250 -29.96 7.20 15.14
N GLN A 251 -29.76 7.63 16.38
CA GLN A 251 -28.70 7.05 17.23
C GLN A 251 -29.19 5.71 17.77
N ASP A 252 -28.69 4.63 17.21
CA ASP A 252 -29.00 3.25 17.61
C ASP A 252 -27.74 2.39 17.50
N PRO A 253 -27.42 1.54 18.48
CA PRO A 253 -26.19 0.72 18.47
C PRO A 253 -26.17 -0.35 17.36
N ARG A 254 -27.31 -0.61 16.71
CA ARG A 254 -27.44 -1.52 15.55
C ARG A 254 -27.08 -0.83 14.22
N ILE A 255 -26.93 0.50 14.23
CA ILE A 255 -26.47 1.28 13.07
C ILE A 255 -25.00 1.58 13.28
N VAL A 256 -24.15 0.96 12.50
CA VAL A 256 -22.69 1.02 12.63
C VAL A 256 -22.04 1.58 11.38
N ASP A 257 -20.89 2.21 11.54
CA ASP A 257 -19.94 2.48 10.46
C ASP A 257 -18.94 1.31 10.32
N SER A 258 -17.92 1.48 9.47
CA SER A 258 -16.88 0.46 9.27
C SER A 258 -16.14 0.09 10.56
N THR A 259 -15.93 1.06 11.46
CA THR A 259 -15.29 0.82 12.76
C THR A 259 -16.14 -0.09 13.63
N GLY A 260 -17.42 0.21 13.76
CA GLY A 260 -18.37 -0.60 14.52
C GLY A 260 -18.59 -1.98 13.92
N ALA A 261 -18.58 -2.12 12.59
CA ALA A 261 -18.66 -3.42 11.92
C ALA A 261 -17.43 -4.29 12.22
N LEU A 262 -16.24 -3.71 12.27
CA LEU A 262 -14.99 -4.41 12.59
C LEU A 262 -14.87 -4.84 14.06
N GLU A 263 -15.66 -4.26 14.96
CA GLU A 263 -15.76 -4.77 16.34
C GLU A 263 -16.33 -6.19 16.40
N LEU A 264 -17.13 -6.57 15.41
CA LEU A 264 -17.75 -7.90 15.27
C LEU A 264 -18.46 -8.34 16.56
N LYS A 265 -19.30 -7.45 17.13
CA LYS A 265 -20.04 -7.73 18.38
C LYS A 265 -20.98 -8.91 18.29
N GLY A 266 -21.51 -9.17 17.08
CA GLY A 266 -22.41 -10.29 16.80
C GLY A 266 -22.56 -10.50 15.30
N VAL A 267 -23.28 -11.54 14.91
CA VAL A 267 -23.65 -11.85 13.53
C VAL A 267 -25.17 -11.64 13.42
N PRO A 268 -25.65 -10.50 12.86
CA PRO A 268 -27.08 -10.26 12.68
C PRO A 268 -27.68 -11.24 11.67
N LYS A 269 -28.94 -11.59 11.79
CA LYS A 269 -29.61 -12.47 10.81
C LYS A 269 -29.77 -11.78 9.46
N LYS A 270 -30.16 -10.51 9.47
CA LYS A 270 -30.31 -9.68 8.26
C LYS A 270 -29.67 -8.30 8.45
N MET A 271 -28.79 -7.91 7.54
CA MET A 271 -28.09 -6.61 7.56
C MET A 271 -28.31 -5.86 6.26
N LEU A 272 -28.52 -4.54 6.37
CA LEU A 272 -28.47 -3.62 5.24
C LEU A 272 -27.09 -2.94 5.18
N ILE A 273 -26.49 -2.93 4.01
CA ILE A 273 -25.32 -2.12 3.70
C ILE A 273 -25.78 -0.89 2.92
N ILE A 274 -25.59 0.30 3.48
CA ILE A 274 -25.84 1.58 2.81
C ILE A 274 -24.53 2.07 2.22
N GLY A 275 -24.42 2.04 0.88
CA GLY A 275 -23.21 2.35 0.11
C GLY A 275 -22.55 1.11 -0.48
N GLY A 276 -22.56 1.01 -1.82
CA GLY A 276 -22.00 -0.10 -2.61
C GLY A 276 -20.50 0.07 -2.94
N GLY A 277 -19.76 0.82 -2.14
CA GLY A 277 -18.32 0.98 -2.27
C GLY A 277 -17.52 -0.18 -1.65
N ILE A 278 -16.19 -0.14 -1.83
CA ILE A 278 -15.25 -1.19 -1.41
C ILE A 278 -15.45 -1.61 0.06
N ILE A 279 -15.50 -0.66 0.99
CA ILE A 279 -15.59 -0.93 2.45
C ILE A 279 -16.87 -1.72 2.79
N GLY A 280 -18.01 -1.30 2.23
CA GLY A 280 -19.29 -1.97 2.47
C GLY A 280 -19.31 -3.41 1.95
N LEU A 281 -18.74 -3.63 0.77
CA LEU A 281 -18.71 -4.94 0.12
C LEU A 281 -17.68 -5.89 0.75
N GLU A 282 -16.54 -5.38 1.22
CA GLU A 282 -15.58 -6.16 2.02
C GLU A 282 -16.22 -6.65 3.32
N MET A 283 -16.89 -5.77 4.07
CA MET A 283 -17.59 -6.16 5.29
C MET A 283 -18.76 -7.08 4.98
N GLY A 284 -19.48 -6.84 3.87
CA GLY A 284 -20.51 -7.73 3.37
C GLY A 284 -19.98 -9.16 3.14
N THR A 285 -18.81 -9.31 2.54
CA THR A 285 -18.16 -10.62 2.36
C THR A 285 -17.95 -11.31 3.71
N VAL A 286 -17.38 -10.62 4.69
CA VAL A 286 -17.17 -11.18 6.04
C VAL A 286 -18.47 -11.62 6.70
N TYR A 287 -19.46 -10.72 6.76
CA TYR A 287 -20.73 -11.01 7.44
C TYR A 287 -21.54 -12.10 6.73
N SER A 288 -21.54 -12.12 5.39
CA SER A 288 -22.20 -13.17 4.60
C SER A 288 -21.58 -14.54 4.89
N THR A 289 -20.26 -14.65 4.87
CA THR A 289 -19.56 -15.92 5.17
C THR A 289 -19.86 -16.42 6.60
N LEU A 290 -20.07 -15.49 7.54
CA LEU A 290 -20.48 -15.80 8.92
C LEU A 290 -21.96 -16.14 9.05
N GLY A 291 -22.77 -16.03 7.99
CA GLY A 291 -24.17 -16.46 7.97
C GLY A 291 -25.21 -15.33 7.97
N THR A 292 -24.80 -14.07 7.84
CA THR A 292 -25.73 -12.93 7.72
C THR A 292 -26.33 -12.87 6.31
N ARG A 293 -27.65 -12.68 6.19
CA ARG A 293 -28.31 -12.32 4.93
C ARG A 293 -28.15 -10.82 4.68
N LEU A 294 -27.81 -10.46 3.45
CA LEU A 294 -27.42 -9.09 3.10
C LEU A 294 -28.35 -8.46 2.06
N ASP A 295 -28.70 -7.20 2.29
CA ASP A 295 -29.15 -6.29 1.25
C ASP A 295 -28.12 -5.16 1.09
N VAL A 296 -27.89 -4.69 -0.14
CA VAL A 296 -27.07 -3.51 -0.44
C VAL A 296 -27.94 -2.47 -1.12
N VAL A 297 -27.86 -1.22 -0.64
CA VAL A 297 -28.47 -0.07 -1.31
C VAL A 297 -27.38 0.92 -1.72
N GLU A 298 -27.39 1.29 -3.00
CA GLU A 298 -26.47 2.26 -3.58
C GLU A 298 -27.27 3.32 -4.36
N MET A 299 -26.96 4.58 -4.08
CA MET A 299 -27.65 5.72 -4.71
C MET A 299 -27.25 5.90 -6.18
N MET A 300 -26.03 5.48 -6.52
CA MET A 300 -25.51 5.53 -7.88
C MET A 300 -25.98 4.30 -8.67
N ASP A 301 -25.70 4.29 -9.97
CA ASP A 301 -26.10 3.25 -10.93
C ASP A 301 -25.19 2.01 -10.93
N GLY A 302 -24.13 1.98 -10.12
CA GLY A 302 -23.20 0.86 -10.04
C GLY A 302 -22.48 0.72 -8.71
N LEU A 303 -22.03 -0.50 -8.42
CA LEU A 303 -21.13 -0.79 -7.30
C LEU A 303 -19.69 -0.43 -7.67
N MET A 304 -18.84 -0.10 -6.69
CA MET A 304 -17.38 0.12 -6.87
C MET A 304 -17.05 1.00 -8.09
N LEU A 305 -17.62 2.20 -8.16
CA LEU A 305 -17.57 3.09 -9.33
C LEU A 305 -16.16 3.49 -9.81
N GLY A 306 -15.13 3.30 -9.01
CA GLY A 306 -13.74 3.56 -9.41
C GLY A 306 -13.14 2.48 -10.31
N ALA A 307 -13.74 1.29 -10.39
CA ALA A 307 -13.29 0.17 -11.21
C ALA A 307 -14.11 0.07 -12.51
N ASP A 308 -13.46 -0.41 -13.59
CA ASP A 308 -14.16 -0.71 -14.84
C ASP A 308 -15.32 -1.68 -14.65
N ARG A 309 -16.41 -1.47 -15.38
CA ARG A 309 -17.66 -2.20 -15.18
C ARG A 309 -17.56 -3.69 -15.46
N ASP A 310 -16.69 -4.11 -16.36
CA ASP A 310 -16.46 -5.52 -16.68
C ASP A 310 -15.80 -6.28 -15.51
N LEU A 311 -14.87 -5.66 -14.77
CA LEU A 311 -14.29 -6.21 -13.54
C LEU A 311 -15.39 -6.42 -12.48
N VAL A 312 -16.20 -5.39 -12.28
CA VAL A 312 -17.30 -5.43 -11.30
C VAL A 312 -18.37 -6.46 -11.69
N ALA A 313 -18.63 -6.67 -12.98
CA ALA A 313 -19.59 -7.66 -13.47
C ALA A 313 -19.20 -9.10 -13.10
N VAL A 314 -17.90 -9.44 -13.16
CA VAL A 314 -17.42 -10.75 -12.69
C VAL A 314 -17.69 -10.90 -11.19
N TRP A 315 -17.31 -9.90 -10.40
CA TRP A 315 -17.55 -9.89 -8.96
C TRP A 315 -19.04 -10.04 -8.62
N GLN A 316 -19.91 -9.29 -9.29
CA GLN A 316 -21.37 -9.35 -9.08
C GLN A 316 -21.93 -10.75 -9.37
N LYS A 317 -21.49 -11.36 -10.48
CA LYS A 317 -21.92 -12.73 -10.85
C LYS A 317 -21.51 -13.75 -9.78
N MET A 318 -20.28 -13.70 -9.29
CA MET A 318 -19.78 -14.60 -8.27
C MET A 318 -20.49 -14.42 -6.93
N ASN A 319 -20.76 -13.18 -6.55
CA ASN A 319 -21.35 -12.83 -5.26
C ASN A 319 -22.87 -12.72 -5.27
N ALA A 320 -23.54 -13.04 -6.37
CA ALA A 320 -25.00 -12.91 -6.49
C ALA A 320 -25.77 -13.63 -5.37
N LYS A 321 -25.27 -14.78 -4.90
CA LYS A 321 -25.88 -15.58 -3.83
C LYS A 321 -25.67 -15.02 -2.43
N ARG A 322 -24.72 -14.07 -2.24
CA ARG A 322 -24.46 -13.45 -0.93
C ARG A 322 -25.47 -12.37 -0.57
N PHE A 323 -26.14 -11.81 -1.58
CA PHE A 323 -27.07 -10.71 -1.41
C PHE A 323 -28.49 -11.16 -1.77
N ASP A 324 -29.44 -10.88 -0.86
CA ASP A 324 -30.87 -11.07 -1.17
C ASP A 324 -31.31 -10.00 -2.18
N ASN A 325 -30.83 -8.74 -2.01
CA ASN A 325 -31.13 -7.63 -2.92
C ASN A 325 -29.89 -6.73 -3.10
N VAL A 326 -29.65 -6.32 -4.35
CA VAL A 326 -28.74 -5.22 -4.71
C VAL A 326 -29.59 -4.11 -5.33
N MET A 327 -29.77 -3.02 -4.60
CA MET A 327 -30.63 -1.90 -4.97
C MET A 327 -29.78 -0.72 -5.47
N LEU A 328 -29.52 -0.68 -6.76
CA LEU A 328 -28.82 0.43 -7.43
C LEU A 328 -29.79 1.58 -7.76
N GLY A 329 -29.26 2.80 -7.96
CA GLY A 329 -30.04 4.00 -8.24
C GLY A 329 -31.08 4.29 -7.15
N THR A 330 -30.86 3.83 -5.93
CA THR A 330 -31.88 3.81 -4.87
C THR A 330 -31.39 4.60 -3.66
N LYS A 331 -32.13 5.62 -3.26
CA LYS A 331 -31.83 6.44 -2.09
C LYS A 331 -32.52 5.90 -0.84
N THR A 332 -31.77 5.78 0.26
CA THR A 332 -32.34 5.57 1.58
C THR A 332 -32.89 6.92 2.08
N THR A 333 -34.18 6.96 2.41
CA THR A 333 -34.87 8.22 2.78
C THR A 333 -35.11 8.35 4.27
N LYS A 334 -35.34 7.24 4.99
CA LYS A 334 -35.64 7.24 6.42
C LYS A 334 -35.22 5.92 7.07
N VAL A 335 -34.78 6.00 8.32
CA VAL A 335 -34.56 4.85 9.20
C VAL A 335 -35.29 5.08 10.51
N GLU A 336 -36.14 4.14 10.92
CA GLU A 336 -36.87 4.15 12.19
C GLU A 336 -36.39 2.98 13.05
N ALA A 337 -35.85 3.31 14.22
CA ALA A 337 -35.46 2.31 15.19
C ALA A 337 -36.67 1.85 15.98
N ALA A 338 -37.05 0.58 15.78
CA ALA A 338 -38.10 -0.10 16.54
C ALA A 338 -37.52 -1.17 17.46
N LYS A 339 -38.30 -1.68 18.37
CA LYS A 339 -37.86 -2.67 19.35
C LYS A 339 -37.46 -4.00 18.68
N ASP A 340 -38.14 -4.35 17.60
CA ASP A 340 -38.00 -5.59 16.82
C ASP A 340 -37.10 -5.46 15.56
N GLY A 341 -36.54 -4.29 15.30
CA GLY A 341 -35.68 -4.09 14.14
C GLY A 341 -35.51 -2.62 13.73
N LEU A 342 -34.77 -2.41 12.66
CA LEU A 342 -34.55 -1.13 12.00
C LEU A 342 -35.38 -1.08 10.72
N LYS A 343 -36.47 -0.31 10.71
CA LYS A 343 -37.32 -0.13 9.52
C LYS A 343 -36.72 0.93 8.60
N VAL A 344 -36.36 0.55 7.39
CA VAL A 344 -35.71 1.41 6.40
C VAL A 344 -36.66 1.68 5.25
N SER A 345 -36.82 2.95 4.90
CA SER A 345 -37.58 3.43 3.73
C SER A 345 -36.64 3.79 2.60
N PHE A 346 -37.00 3.38 1.40
CA PHE A 346 -36.26 3.64 0.18
C PHE A 346 -37.10 4.45 -0.80
N GLU A 347 -36.46 5.23 -1.65
CA GLU A 347 -37.14 5.94 -2.74
C GLU A 347 -37.63 4.91 -3.78
N GLY A 348 -38.94 4.94 -4.08
CA GLY A 348 -39.54 4.08 -5.11
C GLY A 348 -39.57 2.59 -4.79
N LYS A 349 -39.26 2.16 -3.55
CA LYS A 349 -39.29 0.74 -3.15
C LYS A 349 -40.00 0.54 -1.80
N PRO A 350 -40.53 -0.66 -1.53
CA PRO A 350 -41.13 -0.97 -0.24
C PRO A 350 -40.12 -0.87 0.90
N ALA A 351 -40.60 -0.39 2.07
CA ALA A 351 -39.80 -0.40 3.28
C ALA A 351 -39.49 -1.82 3.74
N GLN A 352 -38.29 -2.03 4.30
CA GLN A 352 -37.83 -3.31 4.82
C GLN A 352 -37.26 -3.16 6.24
N SER A 353 -37.27 -4.27 6.98
CA SER A 353 -36.72 -4.33 8.35
C SER A 353 -35.42 -5.12 8.38
N TYR A 354 -34.48 -4.65 9.22
CA TYR A 354 -33.13 -5.22 9.37
C TYR A 354 -32.75 -5.31 10.85
N ASP A 355 -31.90 -6.29 11.19
CA ASP A 355 -31.34 -6.41 12.54
C ASP A 355 -30.18 -5.43 12.77
N ALA A 356 -29.46 -5.10 11.69
CA ALA A 356 -28.35 -4.14 11.71
C ALA A 356 -28.23 -3.37 10.39
N ILE A 357 -27.60 -2.20 10.45
CA ILE A 357 -27.28 -1.39 9.28
C ILE A 357 -25.79 -1.03 9.33
N LEU A 358 -25.06 -1.29 8.23
CA LEU A 358 -23.72 -0.78 8.00
C LEU A 358 -23.79 0.45 7.08
N VAL A 359 -23.26 1.58 7.56
CA VAL A 359 -23.18 2.83 6.79
C VAL A 359 -21.76 2.97 6.23
N SER A 360 -21.62 2.89 4.91
CA SER A 360 -20.33 2.94 4.20
C SER A 360 -20.37 3.85 2.96
N VAL A 361 -20.92 5.06 3.14
CA VAL A 361 -21.16 6.06 2.09
C VAL A 361 -19.98 7.01 1.82
N GLY A 362 -18.79 6.62 2.22
CA GLY A 362 -17.57 7.39 2.00
C GLY A 362 -16.93 7.91 3.28
N ARG A 363 -15.94 8.78 3.12
CA ARG A 363 -15.12 9.33 4.20
C ARG A 363 -15.07 10.86 4.13
N ALA A 364 -14.96 11.51 5.28
CA ALA A 364 -14.83 12.96 5.42
C ALA A 364 -13.44 13.31 6.00
N PRO A 365 -12.66 14.20 5.37
CA PRO A 365 -11.35 14.61 5.86
C PRO A 365 -11.44 15.43 7.14
N ASN A 366 -10.42 15.34 8.01
CA ASN A 366 -10.42 15.91 9.35
C ASN A 366 -9.78 17.32 9.46
N GLY A 367 -9.51 18.01 8.36
CA GLY A 367 -8.82 19.31 8.37
C GLY A 367 -9.48 20.40 9.22
N LYS A 368 -10.80 20.35 9.39
CA LYS A 368 -11.56 21.33 10.20
C LYS A 368 -11.37 21.17 11.73
N ASN A 369 -10.79 20.06 12.18
CA ASN A 369 -10.82 19.69 13.61
C ASN A 369 -9.57 20.13 14.38
N ILE A 370 -8.59 20.76 13.72
CA ILE A 370 -7.24 21.04 14.26
C ILE A 370 -6.95 22.52 14.48
N GLY A 371 -7.93 23.44 14.26
CA GLY A 371 -7.71 24.89 14.36
C GLY A 371 -6.71 25.40 13.32
N ALA A 372 -6.76 24.85 12.09
CA ALA A 372 -5.85 25.16 10.99
C ALA A 372 -5.85 26.65 10.61
N ASP A 373 -6.99 27.33 10.78
CA ASP A 373 -7.19 28.76 10.59
C ASP A 373 -6.25 29.62 11.47
N LYS A 374 -5.98 29.19 12.70
CA LYS A 374 -5.05 29.87 13.62
C LYS A 374 -3.61 29.86 13.14
N ALA A 375 -3.26 28.84 12.34
CA ALA A 375 -1.96 28.75 11.69
C ALA A 375 -1.95 29.39 10.29
N GLY A 376 -3.09 29.92 9.83
CA GLY A 376 -3.25 30.48 8.49
C GLY A 376 -3.37 29.44 7.37
N VAL A 377 -3.61 28.17 7.71
CA VAL A 377 -3.77 27.08 6.75
C VAL A 377 -5.19 27.07 6.20
N ASN A 378 -5.33 27.08 4.88
CA ASN A 378 -6.60 27.01 4.19
C ASN A 378 -7.19 25.60 4.22
N VAL A 379 -8.44 25.50 4.65
CA VAL A 379 -9.23 24.26 4.66
C VAL A 379 -10.51 24.49 3.85
N ASP A 380 -10.77 23.62 2.88
CA ASP A 380 -11.96 23.75 2.03
C ASP A 380 -13.27 23.42 2.77
N ALA A 381 -14.41 23.67 2.11
CA ALA A 381 -15.73 23.40 2.66
C ALA A 381 -15.95 21.92 3.03
N ARG A 382 -15.25 20.99 2.38
CA ARG A 382 -15.30 19.55 2.65
C ARG A 382 -14.32 19.12 3.74
N GLY A 383 -13.33 19.95 4.10
CA GLY A 383 -12.32 19.63 5.11
C GLY A 383 -10.96 19.21 4.56
N PHE A 384 -10.72 19.34 3.23
CA PHE A 384 -9.43 19.11 2.61
C PHE A 384 -8.50 20.31 2.77
N ILE A 385 -7.20 20.01 2.75
CA ILE A 385 -6.10 21.00 2.74
C ILE A 385 -5.36 20.84 1.42
N THR A 386 -5.39 21.87 0.58
CA THR A 386 -4.66 21.87 -0.71
C THR A 386 -3.16 21.96 -0.46
N VAL A 387 -2.40 21.19 -1.22
CA VAL A 387 -0.93 21.11 -1.16
C VAL A 387 -0.32 21.21 -2.55
N ASP A 388 0.94 21.59 -2.61
CA ASP A 388 1.77 21.49 -3.82
C ASP A 388 2.42 20.09 -3.96
N SER A 389 3.27 19.89 -4.97
CA SER A 389 3.97 18.62 -5.19
C SER A 389 4.99 18.28 -4.10
N GLN A 390 5.41 19.23 -3.27
CA GLN A 390 6.23 19.01 -2.08
C GLN A 390 5.39 18.77 -0.82
N MET A 391 4.09 18.60 -0.95
CA MET A 391 3.11 18.50 0.14
C MET A 391 3.00 19.76 1.02
N ARG A 392 3.47 20.93 0.55
CA ARG A 392 3.35 22.20 1.26
C ARG A 392 1.95 22.76 1.14
N THR A 393 1.42 23.26 2.23
CA THR A 393 0.19 24.04 2.23
C THR A 393 0.48 25.49 1.75
N ASN A 394 -0.52 26.35 1.81
CA ASN A 394 -0.32 27.79 1.61
C ASN A 394 0.58 28.45 2.68
N VAL A 395 0.93 27.75 3.76
CA VAL A 395 1.89 28.19 4.79
C VAL A 395 3.20 27.40 4.60
N PRO A 396 4.32 28.05 4.25
CA PRO A 396 5.52 27.37 3.73
C PRO A 396 6.17 26.31 4.64
N ASN A 397 6.02 26.42 5.95
CA ASN A 397 6.53 25.48 6.94
C ASN A 397 5.47 24.48 7.45
N ILE A 398 4.29 24.46 6.83
CA ILE A 398 3.22 23.52 7.18
C ILE A 398 2.85 22.70 5.96
N PHE A 399 2.91 21.37 6.12
CA PHE A 399 2.64 20.36 5.11
C PHE A 399 1.34 19.62 5.46
N ALA A 400 0.69 18.99 4.47
CA ALA A 400 -0.44 18.09 4.71
C ALA A 400 -0.32 16.86 3.82
N ILE A 401 -0.68 15.68 4.36
CA ILE A 401 -0.54 14.38 3.70
C ILE A 401 -1.72 13.45 3.97
N GLY A 402 -1.89 12.46 3.13
CA GLY A 402 -2.92 11.43 3.25
C GLY A 402 -4.32 11.94 2.94
N ASP A 403 -5.32 11.34 3.61
CA ASP A 403 -6.74 11.61 3.30
C ASP A 403 -7.13 13.08 3.43
N VAL A 404 -6.44 13.85 4.26
CA VAL A 404 -6.71 15.27 4.45
C VAL A 404 -6.20 16.14 3.31
N ALA A 405 -5.21 15.65 2.55
CA ALA A 405 -4.61 16.38 1.43
C ALA A 405 -5.34 16.14 0.10
N GLY A 406 -6.10 15.05 -0.03
CA GLY A 406 -6.88 14.78 -1.25
C GLY A 406 -7.13 13.31 -1.55
N ASN A 407 -7.88 13.07 -2.61
CA ASN A 407 -8.15 11.74 -3.14
C ASN A 407 -6.98 11.21 -3.99
N PRO A 408 -6.85 9.87 -4.15
CA PRO A 408 -7.59 8.83 -3.42
C PRO A 408 -7.18 8.73 -1.95
N MET A 409 -8.14 8.39 -1.06
CA MET A 409 -7.90 8.22 0.37
C MET A 409 -7.30 6.82 0.65
N LEU A 410 -6.03 6.63 0.30
CA LEU A 410 -5.32 5.35 0.35
C LEU A 410 -4.07 5.43 1.23
N ALA A 411 -3.87 4.38 2.04
CA ALA A 411 -2.78 4.32 3.00
C ALA A 411 -1.39 4.38 2.32
N HIS A 412 -1.21 3.65 1.21
CA HIS A 412 0.06 3.62 0.47
C HIS A 412 0.38 4.98 -0.19
N LYS A 413 -0.60 5.72 -0.72
CA LYS A 413 -0.41 7.11 -1.17
C LYS A 413 0.13 7.96 -0.02
N ALA A 414 -0.52 7.89 1.16
CA ALA A 414 -0.13 8.68 2.32
C ALA A 414 1.30 8.38 2.81
N VAL A 415 1.79 7.16 2.68
CA VAL A 415 3.18 6.77 3.01
C VAL A 415 4.17 7.51 2.12
N HIS A 416 3.97 7.51 0.80
CA HIS A 416 4.83 8.20 -0.15
C HIS A 416 4.78 9.73 0.04
N GLU A 417 3.59 10.30 0.21
CA GLU A 417 3.43 11.73 0.56
C GLU A 417 4.15 12.07 1.87
N GLY A 418 4.13 11.16 2.85
CA GLY A 418 4.84 11.31 4.12
C GLY A 418 6.35 11.41 3.97
N HIS A 419 6.94 10.60 3.09
CA HIS A 419 8.36 10.69 2.77
C HIS A 419 8.70 12.03 2.10
N VAL A 420 7.93 12.42 1.09
CA VAL A 420 8.12 13.72 0.39
C VAL A 420 8.01 14.89 1.35
N ALA A 421 7.00 14.93 2.21
CA ALA A 421 6.82 16.00 3.19
C ALA A 421 7.99 16.08 4.19
N ALA A 422 8.48 14.93 4.69
CA ALA A 422 9.60 14.88 5.60
C ALA A 422 10.91 15.35 4.93
N GLU A 423 11.15 14.93 3.70
CA GLU A 423 12.31 15.32 2.89
C GLU A 423 12.28 16.81 2.53
N ALA A 424 11.12 17.33 2.14
CA ALA A 424 10.93 18.74 1.87
C ALA A 424 11.08 19.60 3.15
N ALA A 425 10.62 19.10 4.31
CA ALA A 425 10.83 19.76 5.61
C ALA A 425 12.32 19.75 6.02
N ALA A 426 13.10 18.75 5.58
CA ALA A 426 14.55 18.69 5.73
C ALA A 426 15.33 19.56 4.70
N GLY A 427 14.62 20.29 3.82
CA GLY A 427 15.22 21.16 2.81
C GLY A 427 15.61 20.44 1.51
N GLN A 428 15.20 19.19 1.31
CA GLN A 428 15.45 18.45 0.07
C GLN A 428 14.46 18.86 -1.03
N LYS A 429 14.85 18.70 -2.29
CA LYS A 429 14.00 18.92 -3.46
C LYS A 429 13.24 17.62 -3.82
N SER A 430 12.42 17.14 -2.90
CA SER A 430 11.58 15.97 -3.10
C SER A 430 10.19 16.40 -3.57
N HIS A 431 9.59 15.64 -4.50
CA HIS A 431 8.28 15.91 -5.07
C HIS A 431 7.45 14.63 -5.15
N PHE A 432 6.16 14.73 -4.94
CA PHE A 432 5.22 13.65 -5.20
C PHE A 432 4.84 13.69 -6.68
N ASP A 433 5.43 12.80 -7.45
CA ASP A 433 5.35 12.72 -8.91
C ASP A 433 4.93 11.34 -9.41
N ALA A 434 4.35 10.51 -8.54
CA ALA A 434 3.82 9.20 -8.91
C ALA A 434 2.83 9.33 -10.08
N ARG A 435 3.08 8.56 -11.16
CA ARG A 435 2.21 8.53 -12.34
C ARG A 435 0.89 7.85 -12.04
N VAL A 436 0.94 6.81 -11.19
CA VAL A 436 -0.22 6.00 -10.85
C VAL A 436 -0.27 5.63 -9.36
N ILE A 437 -1.47 5.41 -8.88
CA ILE A 437 -1.74 4.93 -7.52
C ILE A 437 -2.69 3.75 -7.65
N PRO A 438 -2.27 2.50 -7.39
CA PRO A 438 -3.13 1.34 -7.53
C PRO A 438 -4.26 1.33 -6.49
N SER A 439 -5.39 0.77 -6.86
CA SER A 439 -6.55 0.57 -6.00
C SER A 439 -6.92 -0.90 -5.94
N VAL A 440 -7.36 -1.37 -4.76
CA VAL A 440 -7.76 -2.77 -4.55
C VAL A 440 -9.02 -2.83 -3.71
N ALA A 441 -9.99 -3.62 -4.17
CA ALA A 441 -11.10 -4.13 -3.37
C ALA A 441 -10.77 -5.57 -2.96
N TYR A 442 -10.54 -5.80 -1.67
CA TYR A 442 -10.15 -7.11 -1.12
C TYR A 442 -11.37 -8.01 -0.86
N THR A 443 -12.32 -7.96 -1.76
CA THR A 443 -13.47 -8.87 -1.81
C THR A 443 -13.06 -10.26 -2.30
N ASP A 444 -14.00 -11.17 -2.49
CA ASP A 444 -13.76 -12.44 -3.17
C ASP A 444 -14.72 -12.59 -4.37
N PRO A 445 -14.20 -12.60 -5.64
CA PRO A 445 -12.81 -12.35 -6.04
C PRO A 445 -12.37 -10.92 -5.70
N GLU A 446 -11.04 -10.71 -5.62
CA GLU A 446 -10.48 -9.37 -5.52
C GLU A 446 -10.65 -8.61 -6.83
N ILE A 447 -10.77 -7.29 -6.76
CA ILE A 447 -10.66 -6.39 -7.91
C ILE A 447 -9.53 -5.42 -7.66
N ALA A 448 -8.56 -5.37 -8.58
CA ALA A 448 -7.46 -4.41 -8.53
C ALA A 448 -7.37 -3.64 -9.84
N TRP A 449 -7.03 -2.35 -9.77
CA TRP A 449 -6.85 -1.53 -10.97
C TRP A 449 -5.81 -0.44 -10.73
N VAL A 450 -5.23 0.04 -11.82
CA VAL A 450 -4.20 1.08 -11.80
C VAL A 450 -4.24 1.87 -13.12
N GLY A 451 -3.91 3.16 -13.04
CA GLY A 451 -3.85 4.06 -14.20
C GLY A 451 -5.22 4.35 -14.80
N VAL A 452 -5.26 4.53 -16.10
CA VAL A 452 -6.46 4.94 -16.85
C VAL A 452 -7.45 3.78 -16.97
N THR A 453 -8.72 4.03 -16.69
CA THR A 453 -9.82 3.08 -16.95
C THR A 453 -10.40 3.27 -18.36
N GLU A 454 -11.10 2.24 -18.88
CA GLU A 454 -11.81 2.37 -20.18
C GLU A 454 -12.85 3.51 -20.15
N ASP A 455 -13.53 3.69 -19.01
CA ASP A 455 -14.52 4.75 -18.85
C ASP A 455 -13.89 6.15 -18.83
N GLU A 456 -12.71 6.31 -18.21
CA GLU A 456 -11.97 7.57 -18.21
C GLU A 456 -11.41 7.88 -19.60
N ALA A 457 -10.83 6.90 -20.29
CA ALA A 457 -10.35 7.06 -21.66
C ALA A 457 -11.48 7.49 -22.60
N LYS A 458 -12.65 6.86 -22.49
CA LYS A 458 -13.83 7.22 -23.28
C LYS A 458 -14.31 8.65 -23.00
N LYS A 459 -14.30 9.08 -21.73
CA LYS A 459 -14.70 10.45 -21.34
C LYS A 459 -13.72 11.51 -21.79
N SER A 460 -12.41 11.22 -21.75
CA SER A 460 -11.35 12.14 -22.20
C SER A 460 -11.13 12.14 -23.71
N GLY A 461 -11.68 11.15 -24.44
CA GLY A 461 -11.41 10.97 -25.87
C GLY A 461 -10.02 10.41 -26.16
N THR A 462 -9.34 9.82 -25.16
CA THR A 462 -8.01 9.23 -25.33
C THR A 462 -8.12 7.94 -26.15
N ALA A 463 -7.34 7.84 -27.22
CA ALA A 463 -7.29 6.65 -28.05
C ALA A 463 -6.50 5.54 -27.33
N ILE A 464 -7.17 4.45 -27.02
CA ILE A 464 -6.59 3.30 -26.32
C ILE A 464 -6.80 1.99 -27.07
N GLY A 465 -5.85 1.06 -26.87
CA GLY A 465 -6.02 -0.35 -27.19
C GLY A 465 -6.23 -1.15 -25.90
N VAL A 466 -7.07 -2.18 -25.95
CA VAL A 466 -7.39 -3.00 -24.76
C VAL A 466 -7.18 -4.48 -25.09
N ALA A 467 -6.47 -5.17 -24.23
CA ALA A 467 -6.35 -6.63 -24.26
C ALA A 467 -6.82 -7.25 -22.94
N LYS A 468 -7.54 -8.38 -23.04
CA LYS A 468 -8.08 -9.10 -21.88
C LYS A 468 -7.71 -10.57 -21.99
N PHE A 469 -6.93 -11.07 -21.05
CA PHE A 469 -6.63 -12.50 -20.94
C PHE A 469 -7.57 -13.12 -19.91
N PRO A 470 -8.50 -14.01 -20.31
CA PRO A 470 -9.42 -14.67 -19.41
C PRO A 470 -8.68 -15.76 -18.60
N TRP A 471 -8.92 -15.80 -17.29
CA TRP A 471 -8.28 -16.80 -16.44
C TRP A 471 -8.77 -18.24 -16.69
N SER A 472 -9.90 -18.42 -17.38
CA SER A 472 -10.34 -19.71 -17.91
C SER A 472 -9.38 -20.33 -18.95
N ALA A 473 -8.40 -19.56 -19.45
CA ALA A 473 -7.29 -20.03 -20.27
C ALA A 473 -5.97 -20.17 -19.47
N SER A 474 -5.95 -19.80 -18.18
CA SER A 474 -4.77 -19.92 -17.33
C SER A 474 -4.70 -21.28 -16.66
N GLY A 475 -3.65 -22.05 -16.94
CA GLY A 475 -3.43 -23.36 -16.30
C GLY A 475 -3.39 -23.29 -14.78
N ARG A 476 -2.84 -22.22 -14.20
CA ARG A 476 -2.80 -22.04 -12.75
C ARG A 476 -4.17 -21.74 -12.16
N ALA A 477 -4.94 -20.86 -12.79
CA ALA A 477 -6.28 -20.52 -12.32
C ALA A 477 -7.22 -21.73 -12.37
N ILE A 478 -7.17 -22.50 -13.46
CA ILE A 478 -7.91 -23.76 -13.62
C ILE A 478 -7.51 -24.78 -12.55
N ALA A 479 -6.20 -24.97 -12.32
CA ALA A 479 -5.69 -25.90 -11.31
C ALA A 479 -6.12 -25.52 -9.87
N ASN A 480 -6.33 -24.22 -9.62
CA ASN A 480 -6.83 -23.70 -8.34
C ASN A 480 -8.35 -23.73 -8.24
N ALA A 481 -9.10 -24.09 -9.31
CA ALA A 481 -10.55 -23.95 -9.44
C ALA A 481 -11.04 -22.52 -9.16
N ARG A 482 -10.25 -21.51 -9.61
CA ARG A 482 -10.52 -20.08 -9.45
C ARG A 482 -10.21 -19.35 -10.78
N ASP A 483 -10.95 -19.74 -11.82
CA ASP A 483 -10.75 -19.30 -13.20
C ASP A 483 -11.81 -18.29 -13.68
N GLU A 484 -12.59 -17.75 -12.75
CA GLU A 484 -13.69 -16.81 -13.00
C GLU A 484 -13.26 -15.42 -13.48
N GLY A 485 -11.99 -15.08 -13.38
CA GLY A 485 -11.48 -13.75 -13.57
C GLY A 485 -10.83 -13.49 -14.93
N PHE A 486 -10.18 -12.33 -15.01
CA PHE A 486 -9.33 -11.97 -16.16
C PHE A 486 -8.30 -10.89 -15.75
N THR A 487 -7.24 -10.78 -16.56
CA THR A 487 -6.29 -9.68 -16.53
C THR A 487 -6.50 -8.81 -17.77
N LYS A 488 -6.69 -7.50 -17.56
CA LYS A 488 -6.88 -6.48 -18.59
C LYS A 488 -5.74 -5.48 -18.59
N LEU A 489 -5.16 -5.24 -19.76
CA LEU A 489 -4.20 -4.17 -20.00
C LEU A 489 -4.79 -3.14 -20.94
N ILE A 490 -4.51 -1.89 -20.66
CA ILE A 490 -4.93 -0.72 -21.46
C ILE A 490 -3.67 -0.03 -21.94
N PHE A 491 -3.54 0.09 -23.25
CA PHE A 491 -2.39 0.66 -23.92
C PHE A 491 -2.77 1.97 -24.63
N ASP A 492 -1.85 2.90 -24.67
CA ASP A 492 -1.91 4.03 -25.59
C ASP A 492 -1.80 3.52 -27.03
N SER A 493 -2.72 3.94 -27.91
CA SER A 493 -2.84 3.40 -29.27
C SER A 493 -1.66 3.76 -30.20
N GLU A 494 -0.90 4.82 -29.90
CA GLU A 494 0.21 5.27 -30.73
C GLU A 494 1.54 4.71 -30.27
N THR A 495 1.76 4.72 -28.94
CA THR A 495 3.05 4.34 -28.36
C THR A 495 3.08 2.91 -27.88
N HIS A 496 1.94 2.23 -27.81
CA HIS A 496 1.74 0.90 -27.21
C HIS A 496 2.19 0.80 -25.74
N ARG A 497 2.45 1.92 -25.08
CA ARG A 497 2.78 1.93 -23.66
C ARG A 497 1.56 1.59 -22.83
N VAL A 498 1.76 0.80 -21.78
CA VAL A 498 0.69 0.53 -20.81
C VAL A 498 0.37 1.81 -20.05
N VAL A 499 -0.89 2.21 -20.05
CA VAL A 499 -1.40 3.40 -19.36
C VAL A 499 -2.41 3.09 -18.27
N GLY A 500 -2.91 1.87 -18.28
CA GLY A 500 -3.84 1.39 -17.26
C GLY A 500 -3.98 -0.12 -17.27
N ALA A 501 -4.52 -0.65 -16.18
CA ALA A 501 -4.78 -2.07 -16.06
C ALA A 501 -5.88 -2.36 -15.04
N GLY A 502 -6.51 -3.53 -15.19
CA GLY A 502 -7.48 -4.06 -14.25
C GLY A 502 -7.38 -5.57 -14.15
N ILE A 503 -7.48 -6.09 -12.94
CA ILE A 503 -7.47 -7.52 -12.66
C ILE A 503 -8.66 -7.85 -11.77
N VAL A 504 -9.39 -8.90 -12.10
CA VAL A 504 -10.38 -9.50 -11.22
C VAL A 504 -10.08 -10.97 -11.04
N GLY A 505 -9.91 -11.41 -9.79
CA GLY A 505 -9.58 -12.79 -9.46
C GLY A 505 -8.86 -12.90 -8.13
N THR A 506 -8.51 -14.13 -7.75
CA THR A 506 -7.77 -14.40 -6.51
C THR A 506 -6.35 -13.81 -6.58
N GLY A 507 -5.98 -12.97 -5.58
CA GLY A 507 -4.66 -12.35 -5.52
C GLY A 507 -4.46 -11.19 -6.50
N ALA A 508 -5.53 -10.62 -7.04
CA ALA A 508 -5.45 -9.46 -7.94
C ALA A 508 -4.72 -8.28 -7.30
N GLY A 509 -4.86 -8.10 -5.97
CA GLY A 509 -4.19 -7.06 -5.20
C GLY A 509 -2.67 -7.20 -5.17
N ASP A 510 -2.14 -8.41 -5.21
CA ASP A 510 -0.70 -8.65 -5.28
C ASP A 510 -0.17 -8.49 -6.71
N LEU A 511 -0.93 -8.97 -7.70
CA LEU A 511 -0.56 -8.91 -9.12
C LEU A 511 -0.52 -7.49 -9.70
N ILE A 512 -1.38 -6.59 -9.24
CA ILE A 512 -1.47 -5.23 -9.79
C ILE A 512 -0.19 -4.41 -9.62
N SER A 513 0.68 -4.80 -8.69
CA SER A 513 1.93 -4.10 -8.40
C SER A 513 2.92 -4.17 -9.57
N GLU A 514 2.96 -5.28 -10.31
CA GLU A 514 3.74 -5.42 -11.54
C GLU A 514 3.29 -4.41 -12.60
N LEU A 515 1.98 -4.27 -12.77
CA LEU A 515 1.39 -3.33 -13.72
C LEU A 515 1.56 -1.87 -13.31
N ALA A 516 1.50 -1.59 -12.00
CA ALA A 516 1.85 -0.25 -11.48
C ALA A 516 3.31 0.09 -11.81
N LEU A 517 4.24 -0.85 -11.61
CA LEU A 517 5.65 -0.68 -11.99
C LEU A 517 5.81 -0.47 -13.51
N ALA A 518 5.11 -1.27 -14.33
CA ALA A 518 5.16 -1.14 -15.78
C ALA A 518 4.72 0.26 -16.25
N VAL A 519 3.65 0.82 -15.68
CA VAL A 519 3.21 2.19 -15.98
C VAL A 519 4.23 3.23 -15.51
N GLU A 520 4.76 3.10 -14.30
CA GLU A 520 5.79 4.02 -13.77
C GLU A 520 7.05 4.04 -14.65
N MET A 521 7.49 2.87 -15.11
CA MET A 521 8.66 2.72 -15.99
C MET A 521 8.38 3.08 -17.45
N GLY A 522 7.12 3.25 -17.83
CA GLY A 522 6.71 3.54 -19.21
C GLY A 522 6.90 2.36 -20.16
N ALA A 523 6.78 1.12 -19.64
CA ALA A 523 6.87 -0.10 -20.42
C ALA A 523 5.78 -0.17 -21.50
N ASP A 524 6.10 -0.80 -22.62
CA ASP A 524 5.15 -1.07 -23.69
C ASP A 524 4.69 -2.56 -23.68
N ALA A 525 3.81 -2.90 -24.61
CA ALA A 525 3.27 -4.25 -24.72
C ALA A 525 4.38 -5.28 -24.99
N THR A 526 5.41 -4.92 -25.76
CA THR A 526 6.53 -5.79 -26.08
C THR A 526 7.40 -6.08 -24.85
N ASP A 527 7.67 -5.04 -24.04
CA ASP A 527 8.44 -5.19 -22.79
C ASP A 527 7.75 -6.17 -21.84
N ILE A 528 6.43 -6.00 -21.65
CA ILE A 528 5.64 -6.86 -20.76
C ILE A 528 5.54 -8.28 -21.33
N GLY A 529 5.21 -8.44 -22.62
CA GLY A 529 5.03 -9.76 -23.25
C GLY A 529 6.34 -10.57 -23.35
N LYS A 530 7.51 -9.92 -23.45
CA LYS A 530 8.82 -10.59 -23.45
C LYS A 530 9.39 -10.85 -22.05
N THR A 531 8.77 -10.29 -21.00
CA THR A 531 9.16 -10.61 -19.62
C THR A 531 8.78 -12.06 -19.32
N ILE A 532 9.77 -12.89 -18.94
CA ILE A 532 9.55 -14.30 -18.64
C ILE A 532 8.86 -14.41 -17.27
N HIS A 533 7.62 -14.91 -17.29
CA HIS A 533 6.87 -15.23 -16.08
C HIS A 533 7.06 -16.70 -15.71
N PRO A 534 7.16 -17.04 -14.40
CA PRO A 534 7.31 -18.44 -13.99
C PRO A 534 6.03 -19.25 -14.27
N HIS A 535 6.17 -20.49 -14.75
CA HIS A 535 5.08 -21.40 -15.10
C HIS A 535 4.93 -22.54 -14.09
N PRO A 536 3.69 -22.91 -13.66
CA PRO A 536 2.43 -22.17 -13.89
C PRO A 536 2.16 -21.17 -12.74
N THR A 537 1.84 -19.94 -13.08
CA THR A 537 1.44 -18.89 -12.12
C THR A 537 0.30 -18.04 -12.65
N THR A 538 -0.39 -17.32 -11.76
CA THR A 538 -1.39 -16.32 -12.17
C THR A 538 -0.75 -15.08 -12.78
N SER A 539 0.52 -14.77 -12.48
CA SER A 539 1.25 -13.63 -13.05
C SER A 539 1.50 -13.79 -14.56
N GLU A 540 1.55 -15.02 -15.10
CA GLU A 540 1.60 -15.26 -16.56
C GLU A 540 0.48 -14.53 -17.30
N SER A 541 -0.69 -14.34 -16.66
CA SER A 541 -1.82 -13.64 -17.27
C SER A 541 -1.52 -12.17 -17.64
N VAL A 542 -0.50 -11.57 -17.03
CA VAL A 542 -0.01 -10.22 -17.36
C VAL A 542 0.73 -10.24 -18.69
N GLY A 543 1.72 -11.13 -18.84
CA GLY A 543 2.45 -11.32 -20.10
C GLY A 543 1.53 -11.75 -21.23
N MET A 544 0.65 -12.73 -20.98
CA MET A 544 -0.31 -13.22 -21.97
C MET A 544 -1.30 -12.15 -22.43
N ALA A 545 -1.71 -11.23 -21.56
CA ALA A 545 -2.54 -10.10 -21.96
C ALA A 545 -1.78 -9.12 -22.89
N ALA A 546 -0.50 -8.89 -22.64
CA ALA A 546 0.35 -8.09 -23.53
C ALA A 546 0.59 -8.80 -24.86
N GLU A 547 0.87 -10.10 -24.86
CA GLU A 547 1.00 -10.92 -26.05
C GLU A 547 -0.29 -10.96 -26.89
N LEU A 548 -1.47 -10.95 -26.26
CA LEU A 548 -2.76 -10.82 -26.95
C LEU A 548 -2.87 -9.50 -27.70
N PHE A 549 -2.39 -8.40 -27.10
CA PHE A 549 -2.37 -7.10 -27.75
C PHE A 549 -1.47 -7.12 -29.00
N GLU A 550 -0.29 -7.73 -28.89
CA GLU A 550 0.65 -7.90 -30.00
C GLU A 550 0.22 -8.95 -31.04
N GLY A 551 -0.78 -9.80 -30.71
CA GLY A 551 -1.27 -10.86 -31.58
C GLY A 551 -0.38 -12.11 -31.64
N VAL A 552 0.45 -12.35 -30.62
CA VAL A 552 1.43 -13.46 -30.53
C VAL A 552 1.14 -14.43 -29.39
N CYS A 553 0.07 -14.24 -28.62
CA CYS A 553 -0.30 -15.13 -27.52
C CYS A 553 -0.58 -16.55 -28.00
N THR A 554 0.03 -17.54 -27.33
CA THR A 554 -0.13 -18.95 -27.66
C THR A 554 -1.46 -19.52 -27.15
N ASP A 555 -1.89 -19.12 -25.96
CA ASP A 555 -3.04 -19.72 -25.25
C ASP A 555 -4.41 -19.19 -25.71
N MET A 556 -4.40 -18.15 -26.54
CA MET A 556 -5.60 -17.56 -27.12
C MET A 556 -5.41 -17.27 -28.61
N PRO A 557 -6.44 -17.48 -29.45
CA PRO A 557 -6.34 -17.13 -30.86
C PRO A 557 -6.18 -15.61 -31.02
N PRO A 558 -5.43 -15.15 -32.03
CA PRO A 558 -5.25 -13.72 -32.29
C PRO A 558 -6.61 -13.07 -32.56
N THR A 559 -6.86 -11.94 -31.94
CA THR A 559 -8.03 -11.12 -32.23
C THR A 559 -7.93 -10.63 -33.67
N LYS A 560 -8.94 -10.92 -34.51
CA LYS A 560 -8.97 -10.42 -35.89
C LYS A 560 -8.80 -8.90 -35.86
N LYS A 561 -7.72 -8.39 -36.44
CA LYS A 561 -7.60 -6.96 -36.70
C LYS A 561 -8.80 -6.54 -37.56
N LYS A 562 -9.67 -5.70 -37.00
CA LYS A 562 -10.77 -5.07 -37.76
C LYS A 562 -10.21 -4.01 -38.68
#